data_83c9a5d876db18e3325aeb3e532ead1f
#
_entry.id   83c9a5d876db18e3325aeb3e532ead1f
#
_cell.length_a   1.000
_cell.length_b   1.000
_cell.length_c   1.000
_cell.angle_alpha   90.00
_cell.angle_beta   90.00
_cell.angle_gamma   90.00
#
_symmetry.space_group_name_H-M   'P 1'
#
loop_
_entity.id
_entity.type
_entity.pdbx_description
1 polymer ?
#
loop_
_entity_poly.entity_id
_entity_poly.type
_entity_poly.pdbx_seq_one_letter_code
_entity_poly.pdbx_strand_id
1 'polypeptide(L)'
;FLGCVLVSVGFALLSLQFDYRWDMTEDHRVSLSVPARSVLAAMDGPVSATVYATPGQRRARSALALLEQFSAEKADLTIDLVDPNAAPAELRERGLDGNGEIVLHFQGRTQTVADHSESAVANAMARLLRDGQRWVGGLSGHGERSFGGSANHDLGEFATRLGTLGVEFSAVNLAATGKVPANTAVLVIASPQVALLPA
;
A
#
# COMPACT_ATOMS: atom_id res chain seq x y z
N PHE A 1 20.04 27.07 -49.22
CA PHE A 1 18.72 27.30 -48.54
C PHE A 1 17.83 26.07 -48.54
N LEU A 2 17.67 25.39 -49.70
CA LEU A 2 16.81 24.19 -49.82
C LEU A 2 17.27 23.02 -48.95
N GLY A 3 18.56 22.82 -48.81
CA GLY A 3 19.17 21.76 -47.97
C GLY A 3 18.87 21.94 -46.45
N CYS A 4 18.91 23.18 -45.96
CA CYS A 4 18.62 23.46 -44.54
C CYS A 4 17.13 23.21 -44.21
N VAL A 5 16.22 23.51 -45.14
CA VAL A 5 14.78 23.27 -44.97
C VAL A 5 14.49 21.77 -44.94
N LEU A 6 15.10 20.95 -45.80
CA LEU A 6 14.93 19.49 -45.79
C LEU A 6 15.47 18.83 -44.51
N VAL A 7 16.59 19.30 -44.01
CA VAL A 7 17.16 18.82 -42.73
C VAL A 7 16.24 19.18 -41.55
N SER A 8 15.70 20.41 -41.51
CA SER A 8 14.79 20.83 -40.44
C SER A 8 13.47 20.06 -40.46
N VAL A 9 12.91 19.77 -41.63
CA VAL A 9 11.71 18.95 -41.80
C VAL A 9 11.97 17.51 -41.40
N GLY A 10 13.15 16.96 -41.76
CA GLY A 10 13.55 15.62 -41.36
C GLY A 10 13.69 15.47 -39.82
N PHE A 11 14.28 16.48 -39.15
CA PHE A 11 14.36 16.52 -37.69
C PHE A 11 13.00 16.62 -37.00
N ALA A 12 12.11 17.43 -37.56
CA ALA A 12 10.73 17.58 -37.06
C ALA A 12 9.93 16.26 -37.18
N LEU A 13 10.08 15.54 -38.30
CA LEU A 13 9.41 14.25 -38.50
C LEU A 13 9.99 13.15 -37.61
N LEU A 14 11.31 13.13 -37.38
CA LEU A 14 11.94 12.22 -36.41
C LEU A 14 11.49 12.51 -34.97
N SER A 15 11.35 13.79 -34.61
CA SER A 15 10.87 14.19 -33.28
C SER A 15 9.44 13.74 -33.00
N LEU A 16 8.59 13.60 -34.01
CA LEU A 16 7.22 13.08 -33.86
C LEU A 16 7.16 11.56 -33.70
N GLN A 17 8.22 10.83 -34.09
CA GLN A 17 8.28 9.37 -33.99
C GLN A 17 8.95 8.88 -32.71
N PHE A 18 9.72 9.73 -32.03
CA PHE A 18 10.38 9.42 -30.76
C PHE A 18 9.79 10.29 -29.66
N ASP A 19 8.71 9.83 -29.02
CA ASP A 19 8.15 10.43 -27.81
C ASP A 19 9.02 10.06 -26.59
N TYR A 20 10.32 10.46 -26.67
CA TYR A 20 11.27 10.23 -25.60
C TYR A 20 11.14 11.33 -24.56
N ARG A 21 10.30 11.10 -23.56
CA ARG A 21 10.13 11.98 -22.40
C ARG A 21 11.29 11.79 -21.44
N TRP A 22 12.25 12.68 -21.50
CA TRP A 22 13.30 12.73 -20.49
C TRP A 22 12.78 13.50 -19.27
N ASP A 23 12.61 12.79 -18.14
CA ASP A 23 12.27 13.41 -16.88
C ASP A 23 13.50 14.11 -16.30
N MET A 24 13.57 15.43 -16.48
CA MET A 24 14.64 16.30 -15.97
C MET A 24 14.30 16.90 -14.61
N THR A 25 13.20 16.49 -13.97
CA THR A 25 12.85 16.95 -12.64
C THR A 25 13.63 16.16 -11.59
N GLU A 26 14.30 16.86 -10.67
CA GLU A 26 15.06 16.28 -9.54
C GLU A 26 14.19 15.35 -8.67
N ASP A 27 12.87 15.50 -8.71
CA ASP A 27 11.88 14.75 -7.93
C ASP A 27 11.15 13.66 -8.74
N HIS A 28 11.57 13.33 -9.96
CA HIS A 28 10.90 12.33 -10.83
C HIS A 28 9.36 12.52 -10.92
N ARG A 29 8.90 13.76 -11.01
CA ARG A 29 7.45 14.10 -10.97
C ARG A 29 6.63 13.52 -12.12
N VAL A 30 7.26 12.96 -13.13
CA VAL A 30 6.62 12.37 -14.32
C VAL A 30 6.73 10.85 -14.33
N SER A 31 7.68 10.25 -13.59
CA SER A 31 7.87 8.80 -13.49
C SER A 31 7.86 8.32 -12.05
N LEU A 32 7.31 7.15 -11.83
CA LEU A 32 7.29 6.53 -10.50
C LEU A 32 8.69 6.20 -10.00
N SER A 33 8.90 6.27 -8.70
CA SER A 33 10.13 5.85 -8.05
C SER A 33 10.40 4.35 -8.25
N VAL A 34 11.66 3.94 -8.11
CA VAL A 34 12.07 2.53 -8.22
C VAL A 34 11.29 1.63 -7.25
N PRO A 35 11.07 2.00 -5.97
CA PRO A 35 10.25 1.20 -5.06
C PRO A 35 8.80 1.03 -5.52
N ALA A 36 8.15 2.09 -6.01
CA ALA A 36 6.78 2.02 -6.50
C ALA A 36 6.65 1.10 -7.72
N ARG A 37 7.58 1.19 -8.69
CA ARG A 37 7.63 0.29 -9.83
C ARG A 37 7.87 -1.17 -9.43
N SER A 38 8.73 -1.41 -8.44
CA SER A 38 8.97 -2.77 -7.94
C SER A 38 7.72 -3.40 -7.34
N VAL A 39 6.91 -2.61 -6.62
CA VAL A 39 5.63 -3.07 -6.06
C VAL A 39 4.65 -3.38 -7.18
N LEU A 40 4.50 -2.49 -8.17
CA LEU A 40 3.62 -2.72 -9.33
C LEU A 40 4.01 -3.98 -10.12
N ALA A 41 5.30 -4.18 -10.37
CA ALA A 41 5.80 -5.35 -11.08
C ALA A 41 5.54 -6.67 -10.33
N ALA A 42 5.43 -6.62 -8.99
CA ALA A 42 5.09 -7.78 -8.18
C ALA A 42 3.57 -8.07 -8.12
N MET A 43 2.72 -7.14 -8.58
CA MET A 43 1.26 -7.32 -8.63
C MET A 43 0.87 -8.06 -9.91
N ASP A 44 0.75 -9.38 -9.82
CA ASP A 44 0.31 -10.21 -10.95
C ASP A 44 -1.23 -10.23 -11.02
N GLY A 45 -1.78 -9.58 -12.05
CA GLY A 45 -3.21 -9.44 -12.31
C GLY A 45 -3.77 -8.04 -12.15
N PRO A 46 -5.08 -7.87 -12.44
CA PRO A 46 -5.72 -6.56 -12.49
C PRO A 46 -5.83 -5.91 -11.12
N VAL A 47 -5.59 -4.61 -11.09
CA VAL A 47 -5.77 -3.74 -9.93
C VAL A 47 -6.87 -2.73 -10.26
N SER A 48 -7.79 -2.46 -9.34
CA SER A 48 -8.72 -1.34 -9.47
C SER A 48 -8.49 -0.31 -8.38
N ALA A 49 -8.56 0.95 -8.77
CA ALA A 49 -8.45 2.11 -7.89
C ALA A 49 -9.71 2.97 -8.04
N THR A 50 -10.47 3.12 -6.97
CA THR A 50 -11.66 3.97 -6.94
C THR A 50 -11.37 5.21 -6.11
N VAL A 51 -11.53 6.39 -6.71
CA VAL A 51 -11.39 7.68 -6.02
C VAL A 51 -12.76 8.16 -5.59
N TYR A 52 -12.95 8.40 -4.30
CA TYR A 52 -14.20 8.95 -3.75
C TYR A 52 -14.02 10.45 -3.53
N ALA A 53 -14.46 11.24 -4.51
CA ALA A 53 -14.32 12.70 -4.48
C ALA A 53 -15.34 13.38 -5.39
N THR A 54 -15.74 14.59 -5.05
CA THR A 54 -16.58 15.41 -5.95
C THR A 54 -15.79 15.75 -7.22
N PRO A 55 -16.35 15.45 -8.40
CA PRO A 55 -15.70 15.75 -9.68
C PRO A 55 -15.31 17.23 -9.80
N GLY A 56 -14.10 17.47 -10.34
CA GLY A 56 -13.58 18.82 -10.55
C GLY A 56 -12.93 19.48 -9.32
N GLN A 57 -13.06 18.92 -8.15
CA GLN A 57 -12.32 19.40 -6.96
C GLN A 57 -10.80 19.13 -7.08
N ARG A 58 -10.00 19.94 -6.40
CA ARG A 58 -8.54 19.82 -6.42
C ARG A 58 -8.07 18.43 -5.94
N ARG A 59 -8.67 17.88 -4.90
CA ARG A 59 -8.33 16.56 -4.36
C ARG A 59 -8.62 15.43 -5.36
N ALA A 60 -9.78 15.47 -6.04
CA ALA A 60 -10.10 14.52 -7.11
C ALA A 60 -9.03 14.56 -8.22
N ARG A 61 -8.68 15.76 -8.69
CA ARG A 61 -7.65 15.93 -9.73
C ARG A 61 -6.27 15.44 -9.28
N SER A 62 -5.89 15.73 -8.02
CA SER A 62 -4.61 15.27 -7.48
C SER A 62 -4.55 13.74 -7.37
N ALA A 63 -5.61 13.10 -6.88
CA ALA A 63 -5.69 11.65 -6.79
C ALA A 63 -5.65 10.98 -8.17
N LEU A 64 -6.43 11.50 -9.12
CA LEU A 64 -6.45 10.97 -10.49
C LEU A 64 -5.09 11.13 -11.17
N ALA A 65 -4.46 12.31 -11.11
CA ALA A 65 -3.16 12.56 -11.71
C ALA A 65 -2.06 11.65 -11.13
N LEU A 66 -2.13 11.35 -9.83
CA LEU A 66 -1.23 10.39 -9.21
C LEU A 66 -1.49 8.97 -9.72
N LEU A 67 -2.74 8.51 -9.75
CA LEU A 67 -3.09 7.17 -10.24
C LEU A 67 -2.79 6.97 -11.72
N GLU A 68 -2.90 8.02 -12.54
CA GLU A 68 -2.51 8.00 -13.96
C GLU A 68 -1.03 7.66 -14.14
N GLN A 69 -0.14 8.09 -13.22
CA GLN A 69 1.27 7.70 -13.25
C GLN A 69 1.44 6.19 -13.00
N PHE A 70 0.65 5.62 -12.08
CA PHE A 70 0.65 4.19 -11.82
C PHE A 70 0.07 3.38 -12.98
N SER A 71 -1.01 3.87 -13.61
CA SER A 71 -1.62 3.19 -14.76
C SER A 71 -0.74 3.24 -16.02
N ALA A 72 0.10 4.25 -16.17
CA ALA A 72 1.09 4.31 -17.25
C ALA A 72 2.14 3.20 -17.17
N GLU A 73 2.46 2.74 -15.95
CA GLU A 73 3.42 1.64 -15.71
C GLU A 73 2.71 0.25 -15.63
N LYS A 74 1.40 0.22 -15.35
CA LYS A 74 0.61 -1.00 -15.20
C LYS A 74 -0.70 -0.89 -15.99
N ALA A 75 -0.72 -1.47 -17.17
CA ALA A 75 -1.83 -1.35 -18.14
C ALA A 75 -3.16 -1.95 -17.65
N ASP A 76 -3.13 -2.91 -16.72
CA ASP A 76 -4.30 -3.55 -16.11
C ASP A 76 -4.72 -2.90 -14.78
N LEU A 77 -4.27 -1.67 -14.51
CA LEU A 77 -4.80 -0.82 -13.44
C LEU A 77 -5.94 0.03 -14.00
N THR A 78 -7.15 -0.17 -13.47
CA THR A 78 -8.34 0.62 -13.79
C THR A 78 -8.55 1.71 -12.75
N ILE A 79 -9.01 2.89 -13.19
CA ILE A 79 -9.25 4.05 -12.31
C ILE A 79 -10.69 4.49 -12.48
N ASP A 80 -11.44 4.54 -11.38
CA ASP A 80 -12.81 5.00 -11.31
C ASP A 80 -12.94 6.20 -10.39
N LEU A 81 -13.82 7.14 -10.72
CA LEU A 81 -14.18 8.28 -9.87
C LEU A 81 -15.64 8.18 -9.46
N VAL A 82 -15.88 8.15 -8.15
CA VAL A 82 -17.24 8.10 -7.56
C VAL A 82 -17.53 9.42 -6.85
N ASP A 83 -18.63 10.06 -7.24
CA ASP A 83 -19.11 11.25 -6.54
C ASP A 83 -19.74 10.85 -5.20
N PRO A 84 -19.27 11.36 -4.06
CA PRO A 84 -19.84 11.12 -2.74
C PRO A 84 -21.33 11.39 -2.66
N ASN A 85 -21.83 12.38 -3.40
CA ASN A 85 -23.22 12.74 -3.43
C ASN A 85 -24.10 11.70 -4.16
N ALA A 86 -23.51 10.97 -5.10
CA ALA A 86 -24.21 9.92 -5.85
C ALA A 86 -24.23 8.57 -5.10
N ALA A 87 -23.30 8.33 -4.19
CA ALA A 87 -23.16 7.05 -3.48
C ALA A 87 -23.01 7.19 -1.95
N PRO A 88 -23.90 7.92 -1.25
CA PRO A 88 -23.76 8.20 0.19
C PRO A 88 -23.90 6.96 1.08
N ALA A 89 -24.60 5.92 0.61
CA ALA A 89 -24.73 4.67 1.34
C ALA A 89 -23.40 3.88 1.33
N GLU A 90 -22.74 3.80 0.19
CA GLU A 90 -21.45 3.12 0.02
C GLU A 90 -20.34 3.78 0.84
N LEU A 91 -20.29 5.12 0.87
CA LEU A 91 -19.32 5.83 1.71
C LEU A 91 -19.48 5.49 3.19
N ARG A 92 -20.74 5.51 3.69
CA ARG A 92 -21.02 5.17 5.09
C ARG A 92 -20.66 3.73 5.44
N GLU A 93 -20.96 2.79 4.55
CA GLU A 93 -20.61 1.38 4.74
C GLU A 93 -19.10 1.18 4.82
N ARG A 94 -18.33 1.91 4.00
CA ARG A 94 -16.88 1.85 3.96
C ARG A 94 -16.19 2.78 4.96
N GLY A 95 -16.92 3.63 5.67
CA GLY A 95 -16.35 4.61 6.60
C GLY A 95 -15.51 5.68 5.90
N LEU A 96 -15.92 6.11 4.69
CA LEU A 96 -15.22 7.12 3.88
C LEU A 96 -15.91 8.47 4.02
N ASP A 97 -15.10 9.54 3.98
CA ASP A 97 -15.59 10.93 4.03
C ASP A 97 -15.90 11.52 2.65
N GLY A 98 -15.47 10.89 1.57
CA GLY A 98 -15.62 11.37 0.20
C GLY A 98 -14.71 12.56 -0.14
N ASN A 99 -13.62 12.65 0.56
CA ASN A 99 -12.67 13.78 0.53
C ASN A 99 -11.43 13.51 -0.33
N GLY A 100 -11.57 12.57 -1.30
CA GLY A 100 -10.48 12.19 -2.18
C GLY A 100 -9.81 10.87 -1.81
N GLU A 101 -10.42 10.09 -0.91
CA GLU A 101 -9.87 8.79 -0.55
C GLU A 101 -9.79 7.89 -1.78
N ILE A 102 -8.67 7.19 -1.89
CA ILE A 102 -8.41 6.18 -2.92
C ILE A 102 -8.64 4.81 -2.30
N VAL A 103 -9.53 4.03 -2.85
CA VAL A 103 -9.74 2.63 -2.47
C VAL A 103 -9.13 1.73 -3.53
N LEU A 104 -8.12 0.98 -3.14
CA LEU A 104 -7.41 0.04 -4.00
C LEU A 104 -7.95 -1.37 -3.78
N HIS A 105 -8.22 -2.09 -4.87
CA HIS A 105 -8.64 -3.49 -4.85
C HIS A 105 -7.65 -4.35 -5.63
N PHE A 106 -7.26 -5.48 -5.06
CA PHE A 106 -6.41 -6.47 -5.69
C PHE A 106 -6.71 -7.85 -5.12
N GLN A 107 -7.04 -8.82 -5.97
CA GLN A 107 -7.30 -10.22 -5.59
C GLN A 107 -8.26 -10.37 -4.40
N GLY A 108 -9.37 -9.62 -4.40
CA GLY A 108 -10.39 -9.66 -3.34
C GLY A 108 -10.02 -8.90 -2.06
N ARG A 109 -8.88 -8.25 -2.00
CA ARG A 109 -8.42 -7.42 -0.87
C ARG A 109 -8.60 -5.95 -1.17
N THR A 110 -8.75 -5.17 -0.12
CA THR A 110 -8.98 -3.73 -0.22
C THR A 110 -8.07 -2.96 0.71
N GLN A 111 -7.55 -1.82 0.25
CA GLN A 111 -6.81 -0.85 1.06
C GLN A 111 -7.29 0.55 0.76
N THR A 112 -7.52 1.35 1.80
CA THR A 112 -7.90 2.77 1.67
C THR A 112 -6.68 3.66 1.90
N VAL A 113 -6.53 4.68 1.07
CA VAL A 113 -5.46 5.67 1.11
C VAL A 113 -6.07 7.06 1.11
N ALA A 114 -5.82 7.84 2.14
CA ALA A 114 -6.28 9.22 2.27
C ALA A 114 -5.21 10.25 1.83
N ASP A 115 -3.94 9.85 1.83
CA ASP A 115 -2.82 10.69 1.41
C ASP A 115 -2.50 10.46 -0.08
N HIS A 116 -2.47 11.56 -0.85
CA HIS A 116 -2.19 11.56 -2.29
C HIS A 116 -0.68 11.67 -2.57
N SER A 117 0.13 10.91 -1.84
CA SER A 117 1.56 10.76 -2.13
C SER A 117 1.81 9.41 -2.82
N GLU A 118 2.81 9.38 -3.69
CA GLU A 118 3.26 8.14 -4.34
C GLU A 118 3.58 7.05 -3.33
N SER A 119 4.30 7.41 -2.26
CA SER A 119 4.69 6.48 -1.21
C SER A 119 3.49 5.88 -0.46
N ALA A 120 2.42 6.65 -0.22
CA ALA A 120 1.22 6.16 0.43
C ALA A 120 0.50 5.13 -0.44
N VAL A 121 0.35 5.40 -1.74
CA VAL A 121 -0.25 4.48 -2.71
C VAL A 121 0.60 3.22 -2.88
N ALA A 122 1.92 3.36 -3.09
CA ALA A 122 2.82 2.22 -3.22
C ALA A 122 2.83 1.33 -1.96
N ASN A 123 2.83 1.92 -0.76
CA ASN A 123 2.74 1.19 0.50
C ASN A 123 1.40 0.45 0.66
N ALA A 124 0.28 1.04 0.22
CA ALA A 124 -1.01 0.38 0.24
C ALA A 124 -1.04 -0.81 -0.74
N MET A 125 -0.49 -0.65 -1.95
CA MET A 125 -0.31 -1.74 -2.91
C MET A 125 0.59 -2.84 -2.36
N ALA A 126 1.70 -2.49 -1.70
CA ALA A 126 2.57 -3.46 -1.04
C ALA A 126 1.85 -4.23 0.08
N ARG A 127 0.91 -3.61 0.80
CA ARG A 127 0.06 -4.32 1.77
C ARG A 127 -0.90 -5.30 1.09
N LEU A 128 -1.45 -4.93 -0.07
CA LEU A 128 -2.33 -5.82 -0.85
C LEU A 128 -1.60 -7.08 -1.37
N LEU A 129 -0.29 -6.97 -1.65
CA LEU A 129 0.54 -8.11 -2.08
C LEU A 129 0.81 -9.12 -0.97
N ARG A 130 0.75 -8.71 0.29
CA ARG A 130 1.07 -9.60 1.40
C ARG A 130 -0.02 -10.67 1.53
N ASP A 131 0.36 -11.93 1.36
CA ASP A 131 -0.52 -13.07 1.59
C ASP A 131 -0.87 -13.20 3.07
N GLY A 132 -2.15 -12.99 3.40
CA GLY A 132 -2.69 -13.10 4.75
C GLY A 132 -2.30 -11.95 5.67
N GLN A 133 -3.08 -11.76 6.74
CA GLN A 133 -2.68 -10.93 7.87
C GLN A 133 -1.48 -11.58 8.54
N ARG A 134 -0.29 -11.03 8.30
CA ARG A 134 0.91 -11.41 9.04
C ARG A 134 0.90 -10.68 10.37
N TRP A 135 1.01 -11.41 11.44
CA TRP A 135 1.03 -10.86 12.80
C TRP A 135 2.30 -11.26 13.56
N VAL A 136 2.57 -10.55 14.60
CA VAL A 136 3.66 -10.85 15.52
C VAL A 136 3.12 -11.76 16.61
N GLY A 137 3.65 -12.98 16.69
CA GLY A 137 3.34 -13.93 17.74
C GLY A 137 4.10 -13.58 19.01
N GLY A 138 3.42 -13.34 20.11
CA GLY A 138 4.03 -13.30 21.43
C GLY A 138 3.97 -14.67 22.08
N LEU A 139 5.11 -15.32 22.37
CA LEU A 139 5.09 -16.58 23.08
C LEU A 139 4.45 -16.42 24.47
N SER A 140 3.62 -17.37 24.84
CA SER A 140 2.92 -17.40 26.12
C SER A 140 2.90 -18.83 26.70
N GLY A 141 2.85 -18.93 28.03
CA GLY A 141 2.77 -20.22 28.74
C GLY A 141 3.99 -20.54 29.56
N HIS A 142 5.09 -19.75 29.49
CA HIS A 142 6.31 -19.95 30.26
C HIS A 142 6.65 -18.72 31.14
N GLY A 143 5.62 -17.90 31.46
CA GLY A 143 5.77 -16.70 32.29
C GLY A 143 6.36 -15.49 31.55
N GLU A 144 6.23 -15.45 30.23
CA GLU A 144 6.67 -14.35 29.39
C GLU A 144 5.89 -13.07 29.69
N ARG A 145 6.47 -11.93 29.31
CA ARG A 145 5.79 -10.63 29.31
C ARG A 145 4.69 -10.62 28.26
N SER A 146 3.47 -10.26 28.67
CA SER A 146 2.31 -10.28 27.79
C SER A 146 2.24 -9.05 26.87
N PHE A 147 1.89 -9.26 25.60
CA PHE A 147 1.58 -8.17 24.65
C PHE A 147 0.15 -7.62 24.80
N GLY A 148 -0.72 -8.34 25.52
CA GLY A 148 -2.09 -7.90 25.81
C GLY A 148 -2.31 -7.46 27.26
N GLY A 149 -1.28 -7.57 28.10
CA GLY A 149 -1.38 -7.22 29.50
C GLY A 149 -1.19 -5.73 29.78
N SER A 150 -1.69 -5.29 30.94
CA SER A 150 -1.60 -3.90 31.41
C SER A 150 -0.70 -3.73 32.64
N ALA A 151 -0.03 -4.77 33.11
CA ALA A 151 0.90 -4.68 34.21
C ALA A 151 2.19 -3.94 33.81
N ASN A 152 2.88 -3.31 34.80
CA ASN A 152 4.08 -2.51 34.52
C ASN A 152 5.22 -3.28 33.81
N HIS A 153 5.22 -4.60 33.90
CA HIS A 153 6.20 -5.46 33.25
C HIS A 153 5.70 -5.97 31.87
N ASP A 154 4.43 -5.74 31.52
CA ASP A 154 3.85 -6.17 30.25
C ASP A 154 4.24 -5.26 29.08
N LEU A 155 4.02 -5.75 27.87
CA LEU A 155 4.33 -5.07 26.62
C LEU A 155 3.07 -4.52 25.92
N GLY A 156 1.94 -4.41 26.63
CA GLY A 156 0.65 -4.02 26.05
C GLY A 156 0.66 -2.59 25.45
N GLU A 157 1.30 -1.62 26.13
CA GLU A 157 1.45 -0.27 25.57
C GLU A 157 2.32 -0.26 24.31
N PHE A 158 3.39 -1.03 24.29
CA PHE A 158 4.25 -1.20 23.13
C PHE A 158 3.47 -1.84 21.95
N ALA A 159 2.71 -2.90 22.21
CA ALA A 159 1.87 -3.55 21.22
C ALA A 159 0.80 -2.60 20.66
N THR A 160 0.15 -1.82 21.54
CA THR A 160 -0.83 -0.80 21.12
C THR A 160 -0.20 0.26 20.20
N ARG A 161 0.99 0.71 20.55
CA ARG A 161 1.75 1.70 19.75
C ARG A 161 2.13 1.16 18.37
N LEU A 162 2.56 -0.09 18.28
CA LEU A 162 2.83 -0.75 17.00
C LEU A 162 1.53 -1.07 16.24
N GLY A 163 0.43 -1.33 16.94
CA GLY A 163 -0.89 -1.49 16.34
C GLY A 163 -1.33 -0.27 15.52
N THR A 164 -1.03 0.95 15.98
CA THR A 164 -1.29 2.18 15.21
C THR A 164 -0.46 2.27 13.92
N LEU A 165 0.62 1.50 13.83
CA LEU A 165 1.47 1.38 12.63
C LEU A 165 1.07 0.18 11.75
N GLY A 166 -0.04 -0.51 12.09
CA GLY A 166 -0.56 -1.65 11.33
C GLY A 166 0.12 -2.99 11.66
N VAL A 167 0.78 -3.10 12.81
CA VAL A 167 1.35 -4.37 13.30
C VAL A 167 0.35 -5.03 14.25
N GLU A 168 -0.13 -6.21 13.90
CA GLU A 168 -1.01 -6.99 14.77
C GLU A 168 -0.23 -7.96 15.64
N PHE A 169 -0.66 -8.10 16.91
CA PHE A 169 -0.08 -9.01 17.87
C PHE A 169 -1.08 -10.08 18.28
N SER A 170 -0.62 -11.33 18.44
CA SER A 170 -1.41 -12.42 18.99
C SER A 170 -0.57 -13.30 19.90
N ALA A 171 -1.18 -13.80 20.95
CA ALA A 171 -0.50 -14.74 21.86
C ALA A 171 -0.41 -16.13 21.20
N VAL A 172 0.78 -16.73 21.27
CA VAL A 172 1.06 -18.08 20.77
C VAL A 172 1.44 -18.97 21.95
N ASN A 173 0.58 -19.93 22.29
CA ASN A 173 0.89 -20.92 23.30
C ASN A 173 1.33 -22.23 22.61
N LEU A 174 2.63 -22.46 22.56
CA LEU A 174 3.20 -23.65 21.88
C LEU A 174 2.83 -24.95 22.59
N ALA A 175 2.64 -24.93 23.92
CA ALA A 175 2.21 -26.11 24.66
C ALA A 175 0.79 -26.56 24.28
N ALA A 176 -0.08 -25.61 23.89
CA ALA A 176 -1.42 -25.89 23.45
C ALA A 176 -1.53 -26.19 21.94
N THR A 177 -0.75 -25.51 21.11
CA THR A 177 -0.86 -25.59 19.62
C THR A 177 0.14 -26.54 18.99
N GLY A 178 1.21 -26.89 19.69
CA GLY A 178 2.30 -27.76 19.19
C GLY A 178 3.14 -27.15 18.05
N LYS A 179 2.73 -26.02 17.49
CA LYS A 179 3.43 -25.36 16.37
C LYS A 179 3.13 -23.87 16.30
N VAL A 180 4.05 -23.12 15.70
CA VAL A 180 3.84 -21.72 15.38
C VAL A 180 2.88 -21.64 14.18
N PRO A 181 1.81 -20.82 14.24
CA PRO A 181 0.91 -20.62 13.09
C PRO A 181 1.64 -20.11 11.85
N ALA A 182 1.28 -20.61 10.68
CA ALA A 182 1.99 -20.32 9.42
C ALA A 182 1.97 -18.84 9.00
N ASN A 183 0.97 -18.08 9.45
CA ASN A 183 0.86 -16.64 9.21
C ASN A 183 1.59 -15.76 10.24
N THR A 184 2.37 -16.35 11.16
CA THR A 184 3.24 -15.61 12.08
C THR A 184 4.46 -15.09 11.35
N ALA A 185 4.59 -13.77 11.23
CA ALA A 185 5.73 -13.15 10.58
C ALA A 185 6.99 -13.16 11.46
N VAL A 186 6.79 -12.96 12.75
CA VAL A 186 7.83 -12.94 13.78
C VAL A 186 7.28 -13.56 15.05
N LEU A 187 8.04 -14.44 15.69
CA LEU A 187 7.75 -14.92 17.04
C LEU A 187 8.66 -14.20 18.04
N VAL A 188 8.05 -13.52 18.99
CA VAL A 188 8.76 -12.81 20.07
C VAL A 188 8.68 -13.62 21.36
N ILE A 189 9.83 -13.86 21.95
CA ILE A 189 9.97 -14.53 23.27
C ILE A 189 10.45 -13.47 24.26
N ALA A 190 9.57 -13.01 25.12
CA ALA A 190 9.83 -11.88 26.01
C ALA A 190 10.05 -12.35 27.45
N SER A 191 11.30 -12.55 27.84
CA SER A 191 11.70 -12.94 29.23
C SER A 191 10.94 -14.16 29.77
N PRO A 192 11.09 -15.34 29.19
CA PRO A 192 10.49 -16.56 29.75
C PRO A 192 11.04 -16.82 31.13
N GLN A 193 10.18 -17.18 32.10
CA GLN A 193 10.55 -17.49 33.46
C GLN A 193 10.78 -18.99 33.66
N VAL A 194 10.31 -19.80 32.75
CA VAL A 194 10.46 -21.27 32.75
C VAL A 194 11.15 -21.68 31.46
N ALA A 195 12.01 -22.69 31.53
CA ALA A 195 12.71 -23.23 30.37
C ALA A 195 11.70 -23.76 29.31
N LEU A 196 11.97 -23.45 28.06
CA LEU A 196 11.22 -24.02 26.93
C LEU A 196 11.53 -25.52 26.85
N LEU A 197 10.50 -26.31 26.59
CA LEU A 197 10.66 -27.75 26.41
C LEU A 197 11.48 -28.01 25.12
N PRO A 198 12.38 -28.99 25.11
CA PRO A 198 13.04 -29.40 23.87
C PRO A 198 11.98 -29.93 22.87
N ALA A 199 12.17 -29.59 21.61
CA ALA A 199 11.30 -30.02 20.52
C ALA A 199 11.43 -31.51 20.20
#